data_f2c4098d61adcd8559e90d79caff9181
#
_entry.id   f2c4098d61adcd8559e90d79caff9181
#
_cell.length_a   1.000
_cell.length_b   1.000
_cell.length_c   1.000
_cell.angle_alpha   90.00
_cell.angle_beta   90.00
_cell.angle_gamma   90.00
#
_symmetry.space_group_name_H-M   'P 1'
#
loop_
_entity.id
_entity.type
_entity.pdbx_description
1 polymer ?
#
loop_
_entity_poly.entity_id
_entity_poly.type
_entity_poly.pdbx_seq_one_letter_code
_entity_poly.pdbx_strand_id
1 'polypeptide(L)'
;DDDDANVGVNVVRRALEVPMRKIAENAGQDGAVVMETVRRTQVEKKNRNIGYDVLSSEYVDMVKGGIIDPAKVTKGALENAASIAAMILTTEALITDVPERDKPAPPPMPEY
;
A
#
# COMPACT_ATOMS: atom_id res chain seq x y z
N ASP A 1 -8.90 -11.58 26.43
CA ASP A 1 -9.51 -11.98 25.15
C ASP A 1 -9.60 -10.84 24.14
N ASP A 2 -9.20 -9.60 24.54
CA ASP A 2 -9.20 -8.45 23.62
C ASP A 2 -7.86 -8.24 22.89
N ASP A 3 -6.79 -8.91 23.32
CA ASP A 3 -5.44 -8.69 22.76
C ASP A 3 -5.32 -9.11 21.28
N ASP A 4 -5.88 -10.25 20.91
CA ASP A 4 -5.82 -10.75 19.52
C ASP A 4 -6.65 -9.88 18.57
N ALA A 5 -7.82 -9.42 19.04
CA ALA A 5 -8.65 -8.48 18.26
C ALA A 5 -7.94 -7.14 18.06
N ASN A 6 -7.24 -6.65 19.09
CA ASN A 6 -6.45 -5.41 19.00
C ASN A 6 -5.25 -5.56 18.05
N VAL A 7 -4.61 -6.72 18.03
CA VAL A 7 -3.56 -7.02 17.04
C VAL A 7 -4.12 -6.97 15.64
N GLY A 8 -5.28 -7.61 15.38
CA GLY A 8 -5.96 -7.56 14.09
C GLY A 8 -6.30 -6.14 13.63
N VAL A 9 -6.85 -5.32 14.53
CA VAL A 9 -7.15 -3.89 14.25
C VAL A 9 -5.88 -3.11 13.88
N ASN A 10 -4.78 -3.35 14.58
CA ASN A 10 -3.50 -2.68 14.27
C ASN A 10 -2.91 -3.13 12.93
N VAL A 11 -3.06 -4.41 12.57
CA VAL A 11 -2.65 -4.91 11.24
C VAL A 11 -3.42 -4.18 10.13
N VAL A 12 -4.75 -4.09 10.26
CA VAL A 12 -5.59 -3.37 9.28
C VAL A 12 -5.21 -1.88 9.22
N ARG A 13 -5.02 -1.24 10.38
CA ARG A 13 -4.59 0.17 10.43
C ARG A 13 -3.30 0.41 9.65
N ARG A 14 -2.29 -0.45 9.83
CA ARG A 14 -1.02 -0.36 9.08
C ARG A 14 -1.21 -0.64 7.59
N ALA A 15 -2.05 -1.59 7.24
CA ALA A 15 -2.35 -1.90 5.85
C ALA A 15 -2.99 -0.71 5.11
N LEU A 16 -3.87 0.05 5.77
CA LEU A 16 -4.51 1.24 5.20
C LEU A 16 -3.53 2.40 4.93
N GLU A 17 -2.36 2.40 5.55
CA GLU A 17 -1.31 3.40 5.29
C GLU A 17 -0.50 3.10 4.02
N VAL A 18 -0.49 1.83 3.59
CA VAL A 18 0.39 1.36 2.50
C VAL A 18 0.16 2.11 1.19
N PRO A 19 -1.08 2.39 0.72
CA PRO A 19 -1.28 3.11 -0.52
C PRO A 19 -0.64 4.50 -0.53
N MET A 20 -0.81 5.29 0.53
CA MET A 20 -0.20 6.61 0.64
C MET A 20 1.32 6.53 0.69
N ARG A 21 1.88 5.58 1.46
CA ARG A 21 3.33 5.36 1.51
C ARG A 21 3.90 5.04 0.12
N LYS A 22 3.22 4.16 -0.63
CA LYS A 22 3.66 3.80 -1.98
C LYS A 22 3.59 4.96 -2.97
N ILE A 23 2.58 5.81 -2.88
CA ILE A 23 2.48 7.03 -3.69
C ILE A 23 3.65 7.97 -3.38
N ALA A 24 3.96 8.19 -2.10
CA ALA A 24 5.08 9.04 -1.69
C ALA A 24 6.44 8.46 -2.12
N GLU A 25 6.66 7.16 -1.93
CA GLU A 25 7.87 6.46 -2.36
C GLU A 25 8.07 6.54 -3.88
N ASN A 26 7.01 6.35 -4.66
CA ASN A 26 7.05 6.48 -6.13
C ASN A 26 7.40 7.91 -6.58
N ALA A 27 7.11 8.91 -5.75
CA ALA A 27 7.50 10.30 -5.96
C ALA A 27 8.90 10.64 -5.38
N GLY A 28 9.65 9.63 -4.93
CA GLY A 28 11.00 9.82 -4.39
C GLY A 28 11.04 10.35 -2.95
N GLN A 29 9.91 10.30 -2.22
CA GLN A 29 9.81 10.74 -0.84
C GLN A 29 9.83 9.56 0.13
N ASP A 30 10.26 9.79 1.38
CA ASP A 30 10.11 8.80 2.44
C ASP A 30 8.63 8.69 2.86
N GLY A 31 8.00 7.55 2.55
CA GLY A 31 6.59 7.33 2.84
C GLY A 31 6.24 7.38 4.33
N ALA A 32 7.17 7.03 5.23
CA ALA A 32 6.94 7.10 6.67
C ALA A 32 6.94 8.56 7.17
N VAL A 33 7.87 9.36 6.67
CA VAL A 33 7.97 10.79 6.99
C VAL A 33 6.74 11.54 6.48
N VAL A 34 6.31 11.26 5.24
CA VAL A 34 5.11 11.87 4.66
C VAL A 34 3.87 11.52 5.49
N MET A 35 3.69 10.25 5.86
CA MET A 35 2.56 9.81 6.70
C MET A 35 2.50 10.53 8.03
N GLU A 36 3.63 10.61 8.73
CA GLU A 36 3.69 11.26 10.04
C GLU A 36 3.42 12.76 9.93
N THR A 37 3.96 13.40 8.88
CA THR A 37 3.71 14.84 8.63
C THR A 37 2.24 15.11 8.31
N VAL A 38 1.58 14.26 7.51
CA VAL A 38 0.13 14.36 7.25
C VAL A 38 -0.65 14.27 8.55
N ARG A 39 -0.38 13.26 9.40
CA ARG A 39 -1.07 13.09 10.69
C ARG A 39 -0.92 14.30 11.57
N ARG A 40 0.29 14.79 11.73
CA ARG A 40 0.59 15.99 12.54
C ARG A 40 -0.15 17.19 12.02
N THR A 41 -0.10 17.45 10.71
CA THR A 41 -0.76 18.59 10.08
C THR A 41 -2.28 18.52 10.17
N GLN A 42 -2.87 17.31 10.07
CA GLN A 42 -4.30 17.10 10.27
C GLN A 42 -4.74 17.48 11.69
N VAL A 43 -3.95 17.11 12.70
CA VAL A 43 -4.22 17.46 14.10
C VAL A 43 -4.05 18.97 14.35
N GLU A 44 -2.96 19.56 13.89
CA GLU A 44 -2.65 20.99 14.05
C GLU A 44 -3.71 21.88 13.41
N LYS A 45 -4.10 21.56 12.17
CA LYS A 45 -5.11 22.32 11.42
C LYS A 45 -6.54 21.88 11.72
N LYS A 46 -6.74 20.87 12.57
CA LYS A 46 -8.06 20.25 12.85
C LYS A 46 -8.84 19.91 11.57
N ASN A 47 -8.12 19.49 10.53
CA ASN A 47 -8.67 19.21 9.22
C ASN A 47 -8.22 17.83 8.74
N ARG A 48 -9.16 16.88 8.69
CA ARG A 48 -8.91 15.51 8.24
C ARG A 48 -8.71 15.38 6.73
N ASN A 49 -9.02 16.42 5.97
CA ASN A 49 -8.88 16.42 4.52
C ASN A 49 -7.44 16.73 4.06
N ILE A 50 -6.55 17.06 4.98
CA ILE A 50 -5.15 17.29 4.63
C ILE A 50 -4.51 15.98 4.18
N GLY A 51 -3.86 16.05 3.03
CA GLY A 51 -3.05 14.97 2.46
C GLY A 51 -1.79 15.55 1.82
N TYR A 52 -0.99 14.68 1.24
CA TYR A 52 0.23 15.04 0.51
C TYR A 52 -0.04 15.02 -1.00
N ASP A 53 0.12 16.15 -1.65
CA ASP A 53 0.07 16.26 -3.11
C ASP A 53 1.47 16.04 -3.69
N VAL A 54 1.65 14.93 -4.40
CA VAL A 54 2.94 14.54 -4.98
C VAL A 54 3.37 15.43 -6.14
N LEU A 55 2.42 16.09 -6.81
CA LEU A 55 2.72 16.96 -7.95
C LEU A 55 3.30 18.30 -7.51
N SER A 56 2.73 18.91 -6.47
CA SER A 56 3.23 20.16 -5.90
C SER A 56 4.27 19.94 -4.79
N SER A 57 4.38 18.70 -4.28
CA SER A 57 5.17 18.35 -3.09
C SER A 57 4.74 19.11 -1.82
N GLU A 58 3.44 19.38 -1.70
CA GLU A 58 2.88 20.17 -0.61
C GLU A 58 1.80 19.39 0.18
N TYR A 59 1.58 19.82 1.43
CA TYR A 59 0.51 19.30 2.29
C TYR A 59 -0.72 20.20 2.16
N VAL A 60 -1.71 19.74 1.39
CA VAL A 60 -2.88 20.51 0.99
C VAL A 60 -4.20 19.87 1.46
N ASP A 61 -5.27 20.65 1.44
CA ASP A 61 -6.62 20.10 1.59
C ASP A 61 -7.02 19.41 0.28
N MET A 62 -7.02 18.06 0.29
CA MET A 62 -7.26 17.23 -0.89
C MET A 62 -8.64 17.47 -1.51
N VAL A 63 -9.65 17.74 -0.67
CA VAL A 63 -11.02 18.01 -1.16
C VAL A 63 -11.07 19.34 -1.89
N LYS A 64 -10.45 20.38 -1.34
CA LYS A 64 -10.36 21.70 -2.00
C LYS A 64 -9.52 21.68 -3.25
N GLY A 65 -8.47 20.86 -3.24
CA GLY A 65 -7.60 20.64 -4.41
C GLY A 65 -8.22 19.76 -5.50
N GLY A 66 -9.40 19.16 -5.25
CA GLY A 66 -10.03 18.23 -6.20
C GLY A 66 -9.31 16.89 -6.33
N ILE A 67 -8.41 16.57 -5.40
CA ILE A 67 -7.63 15.32 -5.38
C ILE A 67 -8.40 14.31 -4.54
N ILE A 68 -9.41 13.71 -5.14
CA ILE A 68 -10.34 12.78 -4.48
C ILE A 68 -10.64 11.59 -5.38
N ASP A 69 -10.85 10.44 -4.75
CA ASP A 69 -11.31 9.24 -5.43
C ASP A 69 -12.81 8.98 -5.18
N PRO A 70 -13.53 8.38 -6.13
CA PRO A 70 -14.90 7.93 -5.90
C PRO A 70 -14.94 6.90 -4.77
N ALA A 71 -15.82 7.11 -3.78
CA ALA A 71 -15.95 6.22 -2.62
C ALA A 71 -16.24 4.76 -3.01
N LYS A 72 -16.94 4.51 -4.13
CA LYS A 72 -17.22 3.18 -4.66
C LYS A 72 -15.93 2.43 -5.02
N VAL A 73 -14.93 3.12 -5.58
CA VAL A 73 -13.64 2.52 -5.98
C VAL A 73 -12.84 2.13 -4.75
N THR A 74 -12.68 3.05 -3.79
CA THR A 74 -11.92 2.80 -2.56
C THR A 74 -12.57 1.73 -1.68
N LYS A 75 -13.91 1.73 -1.59
CA LYS A 75 -14.67 0.70 -0.90
C LYS A 75 -14.48 -0.67 -1.55
N GLY A 76 -14.64 -0.78 -2.88
CA GLY A 76 -14.45 -2.02 -3.61
C GLY A 76 -13.03 -2.58 -3.49
N ALA A 77 -12.03 -1.72 -3.52
CA ALA A 77 -10.63 -2.12 -3.31
C ALA A 77 -10.43 -2.74 -1.92
N LEU A 78 -10.98 -2.11 -0.88
CA LEU A 78 -10.88 -2.62 0.49
C LEU A 78 -11.64 -3.94 0.67
N GLU A 79 -12.86 -4.07 0.14
CA GLU A 79 -13.67 -5.29 0.20
C GLU A 79 -12.96 -6.46 -0.48
N ASN A 80 -12.40 -6.25 -1.67
CA ASN A 80 -11.66 -7.27 -2.40
C ASN A 80 -10.38 -7.68 -1.66
N ALA A 81 -9.63 -6.71 -1.14
CA ALA A 81 -8.42 -6.98 -0.37
C ALA A 81 -8.72 -7.79 0.89
N ALA A 82 -9.79 -7.44 1.62
CA ALA A 82 -10.22 -8.18 2.81
C ALA A 82 -10.65 -9.61 2.48
N SER A 83 -11.38 -9.82 1.39
CA SER A 83 -11.78 -11.16 0.92
C SER A 83 -10.58 -12.05 0.61
N ILE A 84 -9.59 -11.52 -0.10
CA ILE A 84 -8.36 -12.26 -0.44
C ILE A 84 -7.54 -12.56 0.83
N ALA A 85 -7.38 -11.58 1.70
CA ALA A 85 -6.66 -11.77 2.97
C ALA A 85 -7.33 -12.86 3.84
N ALA A 86 -8.67 -12.85 3.95
CA ALA A 86 -9.42 -13.87 4.68
C ALA A 86 -9.22 -15.26 4.07
N MET A 87 -9.23 -15.36 2.74
CA MET A 87 -8.99 -16.62 2.02
C MET A 87 -7.57 -17.15 2.30
N ILE A 88 -6.55 -16.29 2.28
CA ILE A 88 -5.17 -16.68 2.57
C ILE A 88 -5.03 -17.14 4.04
N LEU A 89 -5.63 -16.41 4.98
CA LEU A 89 -5.57 -16.74 6.41
C LEU A 89 -6.26 -18.07 6.76
N THR A 90 -7.23 -18.51 5.94
CA THR A 90 -7.96 -19.76 6.13
C THR A 90 -7.40 -20.93 5.30
N THR A 91 -6.36 -20.72 4.48
CA THR A 91 -5.70 -21.79 3.71
C THR A 91 -4.64 -22.50 4.54
N GLU A 92 -4.61 -23.84 4.44
CA GLU A 92 -3.60 -24.68 5.10
C GLU A 92 -2.35 -24.86 4.21
N ALA A 93 -2.50 -24.81 2.88
CA ALA A 93 -1.40 -25.01 1.94
C ALA A 93 -1.57 -24.17 0.68
N LEU A 94 -0.45 -23.74 0.12
CA LEU A 94 -0.36 -23.07 -1.17
C LEU A 94 0.47 -23.92 -2.13
N ILE A 95 -0.09 -24.22 -3.31
CA ILE A 95 0.62 -24.92 -4.36
C ILE A 95 0.88 -23.94 -5.50
N THR A 96 2.16 -23.79 -5.87
CA THR A 96 2.57 -22.90 -6.95
C THR A 96 3.70 -23.53 -7.76
N ASP A 97 3.82 -23.15 -9.01
CA ASP A 97 4.93 -23.57 -9.86
C ASP A 97 6.23 -22.90 -9.39
N VAL A 98 7.29 -23.68 -9.36
CA VAL A 98 8.64 -23.14 -9.14
C VAL A 98 9.10 -22.48 -10.46
N PRO A 99 9.45 -21.18 -10.47
CA PRO A 99 9.96 -20.55 -11.68
C PRO A 99 11.20 -21.29 -12.17
N GLU A 100 11.17 -21.75 -13.43
CA GLU A 100 12.36 -22.33 -14.06
C GLU A 100 13.49 -21.29 -14.05
N ARG A 101 14.60 -21.64 -13.40
CA ARG A 101 15.83 -20.86 -13.55
C ARG A 101 16.25 -21.00 -15.01
N ASP A 102 16.48 -19.88 -15.68
CA ASP A 102 17.07 -19.86 -17.01
C ASP A 102 18.29 -20.75 -17.02
N LYS A 103 18.22 -21.85 -17.77
CA LYS A 103 19.39 -22.74 -17.97
C LYS A 103 20.44 -21.91 -18.71
N PRO A 104 21.68 -21.86 -18.23
CA PRO A 104 22.76 -21.22 -18.98
C PRO A 104 22.76 -21.73 -20.43
N ALA A 105 22.85 -20.82 -21.38
CA ALA A 105 22.96 -21.18 -22.79
C ALA A 105 24.14 -22.16 -22.96
N PRO A 106 23.96 -23.24 -23.74
CA PRO A 106 25.07 -24.16 -24.00
C PRO A 106 26.24 -23.40 -24.61
N PRO A 107 27.48 -23.74 -24.24
CA PRO A 107 28.65 -23.06 -24.80
C PRO A 107 28.67 -23.22 -26.32
N PRO A 108 29.14 -22.20 -27.08
CA PRO A 108 29.24 -22.28 -28.53
C PRO A 108 30.11 -23.46 -28.93
N MET A 109 29.61 -24.26 -29.88
CA MET A 109 30.38 -25.37 -30.43
C MET A 109 31.61 -24.83 -31.16
N PRO A 110 32.79 -25.43 -30.97
CA PRO A 110 33.97 -25.04 -31.76
C PRO A 110 33.71 -25.33 -33.24
N GLU A 111 33.91 -24.31 -34.08
CA GLU A 111 33.95 -24.48 -35.52
C GLU A 111 35.23 -25.26 -35.88
N TYR A 112 35.07 -26.41 -36.59
CA TYR A 112 36.16 -27.17 -37.21
C TYR A 112 36.28 -26.77 -38.68
#